data_ee4095170ffed827b6d7417fc09e4405
#
_entry.id   ee4095170ffed827b6d7417fc09e4405
#
_cell.length_a   1.000
_cell.length_b   1.000
_cell.length_c   1.000
_cell.angle_alpha   90.00
_cell.angle_beta   90.00
_cell.angle_gamma   90.00
#
_symmetry.space_group_name_H-M   'P 1'
#
loop_
_entity.id
_entity.type
_entity.pdbx_description
1 polymer ?
#
loop_
_entity_poly.entity_id
_entity_poly.type
_entity_poly.pdbx_seq_one_letter_code
_entity_poly.pdbx_strand_id
1 'polypeptide(L)'
;MAAENAPISLDALDSKILAALQEDGRLSNVELAERVGLSPSPCLRRVKRLEEEGYIAGYKAKVDRRRLGLGMTVFVGVKFDTHRDANARAFQEAVQTFPEVVACHMVSGEADFLLEVVVADLAAYDAFLSRTLLKLPMVRDIRSNFAIRTVKSEGAVPVSGG
;
A
#
# COMPACT_ATOMS: atom_id res chain seq x y z
N MET A 1 14.30 -15.47 -9.59
CA MET A 1 15.55 -14.95 -9.02
C MET A 1 15.47 -13.43 -9.19
N ALA A 2 15.04 -12.72 -8.14
CA ALA A 2 15.16 -11.26 -8.12
C ALA A 2 16.63 -10.92 -7.91
N ALA A 3 17.19 -10.10 -8.80
CA ALA A 3 18.53 -9.57 -8.63
C ALA A 3 18.57 -8.81 -7.29
N GLU A 4 19.41 -9.27 -6.39
CA GLU A 4 19.77 -8.62 -5.15
C GLU A 4 20.58 -7.36 -5.54
N ASN A 5 19.85 -6.28 -5.85
CA ASN A 5 20.47 -4.96 -6.01
C ASN A 5 20.92 -4.54 -4.61
N ALA A 6 22.23 -4.55 -4.39
CA ALA A 6 22.81 -3.96 -3.18
C ALA A 6 22.24 -2.52 -3.07
N PRO A 7 21.75 -2.11 -1.90
CA PRO A 7 21.17 -0.77 -1.75
C PRO A 7 22.27 0.25 -2.06
N ILE A 8 22.10 0.97 -3.16
CA ILE A 8 22.93 2.13 -3.46
C ILE A 8 22.68 3.11 -2.32
N SER A 9 23.72 3.55 -1.63
CA SER A 9 23.57 4.41 -0.47
C SER A 9 22.93 5.74 -0.91
N LEU A 10 21.73 6.01 -0.38
CA LEU A 10 21.07 7.30 -0.53
C LEU A 10 21.92 8.36 0.16
N ASP A 11 22.28 9.43 -0.55
CA ASP A 11 22.91 10.57 0.10
C ASP A 11 21.86 11.48 0.77
N ALA A 12 22.34 12.47 1.52
CA ALA A 12 21.48 13.40 2.23
C ALA A 12 20.55 14.22 1.31
N LEU A 13 20.95 14.46 0.05
CA LEU A 13 20.13 15.17 -0.94
C LEU A 13 19.04 14.25 -1.50
N ASP A 14 19.36 12.99 -1.75
CA ASP A 14 18.37 11.98 -2.19
C ASP A 14 17.29 11.79 -1.10
N SER A 15 17.70 11.71 0.16
CA SER A 15 16.78 11.62 1.29
C SER A 15 15.86 12.85 1.41
N LYS A 16 16.37 14.06 1.17
CA LYS A 16 15.57 15.29 1.12
C LYS A 16 14.58 15.29 -0.05
N ILE A 17 15.00 14.83 -1.23
CA ILE A 17 14.12 14.69 -2.40
C ILE A 17 12.98 13.71 -2.09
N LEU A 18 13.28 12.52 -1.57
CA LEU A 18 12.30 11.51 -1.23
C LEU A 18 11.32 12.01 -0.14
N ALA A 19 11.82 12.71 0.87
CA ALA A 19 10.98 13.31 1.90
C ALA A 19 10.03 14.36 1.33
N ALA A 20 10.52 15.28 0.50
CA ALA A 20 9.72 16.32 -0.13
C ALA A 20 8.61 15.74 -1.04
N LEU A 21 8.96 14.73 -1.85
CA LEU A 21 8.01 14.07 -2.75
C LEU A 21 6.97 13.20 -2.01
N GLN A 22 7.29 12.67 -0.83
CA GLN A 22 6.31 12.00 0.02
C GLN A 22 5.29 12.97 0.63
N GLU A 23 5.68 14.22 0.87
CA GLU A 23 4.77 15.27 1.34
C GLU A 23 3.88 15.81 0.20
N ASP A 24 4.49 16.11 -0.94
CA ASP A 24 3.79 16.58 -2.13
C ASP A 24 4.41 16.01 -3.41
N GLY A 25 3.78 14.97 -3.94
CA GLY A 25 4.19 14.32 -5.18
C GLY A 25 3.86 15.14 -6.45
N ARG A 26 3.28 16.35 -6.33
CA ARG A 26 2.96 17.23 -7.45
C ARG A 26 3.93 18.38 -7.63
N LEU A 27 4.96 18.48 -6.77
CA LEU A 27 6.00 19.49 -6.93
C LEU A 27 6.58 19.45 -8.34
N SER A 28 6.65 20.60 -9.00
CA SER A 28 7.43 20.73 -10.21
C SER A 28 8.92 20.55 -9.90
N ASN A 29 9.71 20.23 -10.91
CA ASN A 29 11.16 20.06 -10.71
C ASN A 29 11.84 21.34 -10.19
N VAL A 30 11.30 22.52 -10.55
CA VAL A 30 11.82 23.83 -10.05
C VAL A 30 11.53 23.97 -8.56
N GLU A 31 10.28 23.76 -8.15
CA GLU A 31 9.87 23.84 -6.74
C GLU A 31 10.62 22.82 -5.86
N LEU A 32 10.76 21.59 -6.37
CA LEU A 32 11.51 20.54 -5.66
C LEU A 32 12.99 20.95 -5.51
N ALA A 33 13.61 21.46 -6.57
CA ALA A 33 15.02 21.88 -6.58
C ALA A 33 15.25 23.00 -5.54
N GLU A 34 14.40 24.00 -5.50
CA GLU A 34 14.44 25.09 -4.50
C GLU A 34 14.32 24.52 -3.07
N ARG A 35 13.36 23.61 -2.87
CA ARG A 35 13.09 23.01 -1.55
C ARG A 35 14.26 22.21 -1.00
N VAL A 36 15.03 21.51 -1.86
CA VAL A 36 16.15 20.68 -1.46
C VAL A 36 17.51 21.38 -1.57
N GLY A 37 17.54 22.64 -2.05
CA GLY A 37 18.76 23.45 -2.18
C GLY A 37 19.62 23.04 -3.39
N LEU A 38 18.99 22.67 -4.51
CA LEU A 38 19.64 22.32 -5.77
C LEU A 38 19.23 23.26 -6.91
N SER A 39 20.01 23.28 -7.99
CA SER A 39 19.53 23.80 -9.26
C SER A 39 18.65 22.76 -9.99
N PRO A 40 17.76 23.19 -10.90
CA PRO A 40 16.77 22.29 -11.53
C PRO A 40 17.37 21.08 -12.26
N SER A 41 18.47 21.25 -12.99
CA SER A 41 19.06 20.17 -13.79
C SER A 41 19.65 19.02 -12.94
N PRO A 42 20.47 19.27 -11.90
CA PRO A 42 20.91 18.22 -10.99
C PRO A 42 19.76 17.57 -10.22
N CYS A 43 18.74 18.35 -9.83
CA CYS A 43 17.56 17.81 -9.16
C CYS A 43 16.83 16.79 -10.05
N LEU A 44 16.53 17.17 -11.29
CA LEU A 44 15.86 16.29 -12.26
C LEU A 44 16.64 14.98 -12.49
N ARG A 45 17.97 15.08 -12.62
CA ARG A 45 18.82 13.90 -12.80
C ARG A 45 18.74 12.94 -11.60
N ARG A 46 18.70 13.48 -10.37
CA ARG A 46 18.55 12.67 -9.16
C ARG A 46 17.15 12.02 -9.09
N VAL A 47 16.09 12.75 -9.35
CA VAL A 47 14.73 12.20 -9.39
C VAL A 47 14.64 11.04 -10.38
N LYS A 48 15.10 11.23 -11.63
CA LYS A 48 15.11 10.17 -12.63
C LYS A 48 15.88 8.93 -12.18
N ARG A 49 17.05 9.12 -11.57
CA ARG A 49 17.82 8.01 -11.01
C ARG A 49 17.03 7.26 -9.92
N LEU A 50 16.39 7.99 -8.98
CA LEU A 50 15.60 7.40 -7.92
C LEU A 50 14.36 6.64 -8.45
N GLU A 51 13.80 7.08 -9.57
CA GLU A 51 12.74 6.38 -10.29
C GLU A 51 13.27 5.11 -10.98
N GLU A 52 14.38 5.22 -11.73
CA GLU A 52 15.02 4.11 -12.45
C GLU A 52 15.52 3.01 -11.51
N GLU A 53 16.05 3.40 -10.36
CA GLU A 53 16.53 2.48 -9.30
C GLU A 53 15.40 1.93 -8.42
N GLY A 54 14.14 2.39 -8.62
CA GLY A 54 12.95 1.88 -7.93
C GLY A 54 12.74 2.41 -6.50
N TYR A 55 13.51 3.41 -6.05
CA TYR A 55 13.23 4.11 -4.79
C TYR A 55 11.90 4.87 -4.83
N ILE A 56 11.57 5.41 -6.00
CA ILE A 56 10.26 5.99 -6.28
C ILE A 56 9.49 4.97 -7.14
N ALA A 57 8.57 4.25 -6.51
CA ALA A 57 7.76 3.24 -7.19
C ALA A 57 6.64 3.84 -8.06
N GLY A 58 6.36 5.13 -7.91
CA GLY A 58 5.35 5.84 -8.68
C GLY A 58 4.67 6.95 -7.89
N TYR A 59 3.73 7.63 -8.54
CA TYR A 59 2.94 8.72 -7.96
C TYR A 59 1.46 8.34 -8.03
N LYS A 60 0.73 8.51 -6.91
CA LYS A 60 -0.69 8.21 -6.83
C LYS A 60 -1.47 9.39 -6.29
N ALA A 61 -2.67 9.62 -6.83
CA ALA A 61 -3.60 10.56 -6.24
C ALA A 61 -4.14 10.01 -4.92
N LYS A 62 -4.09 10.84 -3.87
CA LYS A 62 -4.78 10.56 -2.62
C LYS A 62 -6.23 10.98 -2.74
N VAL A 63 -7.15 10.02 -2.72
CA VAL A 63 -8.59 10.26 -2.81
C VAL A 63 -9.25 10.20 -1.44
N ASP A 64 -10.20 11.10 -1.20
CA ASP A 64 -11.03 11.08 0.00
C ASP A 64 -12.12 10.01 -0.15
N ARG A 65 -11.92 8.90 0.56
CA ARG A 65 -12.82 7.74 0.54
C ARG A 65 -14.26 8.11 0.94
N ARG A 66 -14.44 9.03 1.90
CA ARG A 66 -15.77 9.47 2.36
C ARG A 66 -16.51 10.23 1.28
N ARG A 67 -15.82 11.08 0.53
CA ARG A 67 -16.42 11.80 -0.61
C ARG A 67 -16.81 10.86 -1.74
N LEU A 68 -16.21 9.69 -1.84
CA LEU A 68 -16.60 8.62 -2.76
C LEU A 68 -17.70 7.71 -2.20
N GLY A 69 -18.27 8.03 -1.02
CA GLY A 69 -19.27 7.19 -0.37
C GLY A 69 -18.72 5.93 0.31
N LEU A 70 -17.39 5.79 0.42
CA LEU A 70 -16.71 4.65 1.03
C LEU A 70 -16.37 4.97 2.49
N GLY A 71 -17.39 4.96 3.36
CA GLY A 71 -17.27 5.41 4.75
C GLY A 71 -16.73 4.38 5.73
N MET A 72 -16.63 3.11 5.35
CA MET A 72 -16.29 2.03 6.24
C MET A 72 -14.98 1.34 5.83
N THR A 73 -14.07 1.19 6.78
CA THR A 73 -12.85 0.39 6.64
C THR A 73 -12.93 -0.80 7.60
N VAL A 74 -12.66 -2.00 7.09
CA VAL A 74 -12.65 -3.24 7.86
C VAL A 74 -11.32 -3.95 7.67
N PHE A 75 -10.67 -4.31 8.78
CA PHE A 75 -9.50 -5.18 8.75
C PHE A 75 -9.95 -6.62 8.93
N VAL A 76 -9.70 -7.43 7.91
CA VAL A 76 -10.23 -8.79 7.81
C VAL A 76 -9.09 -9.79 7.89
N GLY A 77 -9.01 -10.49 9.02
CA GLY A 77 -8.12 -11.64 9.16
C GLY A 77 -8.75 -12.87 8.52
N VAL A 78 -8.03 -13.49 7.60
CA VAL A 78 -8.47 -14.70 6.90
C VAL A 78 -7.57 -15.87 7.30
N LYS A 79 -8.19 -16.99 7.69
CA LYS A 79 -7.50 -18.23 8.04
C LYS A 79 -7.89 -19.35 7.07
N PHE A 80 -6.91 -20.13 6.66
CA PHE A 80 -7.10 -21.26 5.77
C PHE A 80 -7.31 -22.57 6.55
N ASP A 81 -7.96 -23.51 5.89
CA ASP A 81 -8.17 -24.84 6.44
C ASP A 81 -6.87 -25.68 6.41
N THR A 82 -6.06 -25.49 5.38
CA THR A 82 -4.77 -26.15 5.20
C THR A 82 -3.74 -25.20 4.62
N HIS A 83 -2.55 -25.18 5.24
CA HIS A 83 -1.39 -24.39 4.77
C HIS A 83 -0.72 -25.04 3.54
N ARG A 84 -1.44 -25.12 2.41
CA ARG A 84 -0.87 -25.54 1.13
C ARG A 84 -0.48 -24.31 0.33
N ASP A 85 0.71 -24.29 -0.22
CA ASP A 85 1.20 -23.19 -1.07
C ASP A 85 0.25 -22.87 -2.23
N ALA A 86 -0.43 -23.90 -2.78
CA ALA A 86 -1.43 -23.74 -3.83
C ALA A 86 -2.63 -22.90 -3.38
N ASN A 87 -3.11 -23.07 -2.13
CA ASN A 87 -4.20 -22.29 -1.57
C ASN A 87 -3.82 -20.82 -1.39
N ALA A 88 -2.59 -20.57 -0.92
CA ALA A 88 -2.08 -19.22 -0.75
C ALA A 88 -1.97 -18.48 -2.09
N ARG A 89 -1.46 -19.13 -3.13
CA ARG A 89 -1.38 -18.55 -4.48
C ARG A 89 -2.75 -18.27 -5.07
N ALA A 90 -3.67 -19.24 -5.01
CA ALA A 90 -5.03 -19.06 -5.52
C ALA A 90 -5.77 -17.92 -4.79
N PHE A 91 -5.56 -17.77 -3.48
CA PHE A 91 -6.11 -16.65 -2.73
C PHE A 91 -5.51 -15.30 -3.15
N GLN A 92 -4.17 -15.24 -3.29
CA GLN A 92 -3.48 -14.03 -3.74
C GLN A 92 -3.96 -13.56 -5.12
N GLU A 93 -4.16 -14.50 -6.05
CA GLU A 93 -4.70 -14.21 -7.38
C GLU A 93 -6.15 -13.70 -7.29
N ALA A 94 -7.00 -14.36 -6.50
CA ALA A 94 -8.39 -13.94 -6.31
C ALA A 94 -8.50 -12.54 -5.71
N VAL A 95 -7.73 -12.24 -4.68
CA VAL A 95 -7.75 -10.93 -3.98
C VAL A 95 -7.39 -9.77 -4.90
N GLN A 96 -6.51 -9.97 -5.89
CA GLN A 96 -6.18 -8.94 -6.87
C GLN A 96 -7.39 -8.47 -7.69
N THR A 97 -8.45 -9.27 -7.76
CA THR A 97 -9.66 -8.95 -8.53
C THR A 97 -10.75 -8.27 -7.70
N PHE A 98 -10.58 -8.14 -6.38
CA PHE A 98 -11.58 -7.58 -5.48
C PHE A 98 -11.36 -6.07 -5.30
N PRO A 99 -12.21 -5.22 -5.89
CA PRO A 99 -12.03 -3.76 -5.80
C PRO A 99 -12.22 -3.22 -4.38
N GLU A 100 -12.92 -3.94 -3.51
CA GLU A 100 -13.11 -3.57 -2.11
C GLU A 100 -11.84 -3.75 -1.29
N VAL A 101 -10.90 -4.60 -1.73
CA VAL A 101 -9.64 -4.88 -1.04
C VAL A 101 -8.58 -3.90 -1.50
N VAL A 102 -8.20 -2.97 -0.63
CA VAL A 102 -7.18 -1.95 -0.93
C VAL A 102 -5.77 -2.34 -0.46
N ALA A 103 -5.67 -3.30 0.45
CA ALA A 103 -4.39 -3.90 0.85
C ALA A 103 -4.60 -5.36 1.27
N CYS A 104 -3.60 -6.20 1.02
CA CYS A 104 -3.56 -7.60 1.42
C CYS A 104 -2.14 -7.97 1.84
N HIS A 105 -2.00 -8.50 3.06
CA HIS A 105 -0.72 -8.92 3.62
C HIS A 105 -0.80 -10.37 4.07
N MET A 106 0.21 -11.17 3.70
CA MET A 106 0.46 -12.44 4.39
C MET A 106 1.08 -12.09 5.74
N VAL A 107 0.54 -12.64 6.81
CA VAL A 107 0.94 -12.32 8.18
C VAL A 107 1.27 -13.56 8.98
N SER A 108 2.08 -13.40 10.02
CA SER A 108 2.30 -14.42 11.04
C SER A 108 1.27 -14.27 12.17
N GLY A 109 0.92 -15.36 12.83
CA GLY A 109 0.02 -15.35 13.98
C GLY A 109 -1.28 -16.10 13.73
N GLU A 110 -2.42 -15.60 14.23
CA GLU A 110 -3.70 -16.31 14.16
C GLU A 110 -4.31 -16.35 12.75
N ALA A 111 -4.11 -15.33 11.94
CA ALA A 111 -4.55 -15.27 10.55
C ALA A 111 -3.39 -15.58 9.59
N ASP A 112 -3.70 -16.12 8.41
CA ASP A 112 -2.75 -16.32 7.33
C ASP A 112 -2.64 -15.05 6.46
N PHE A 113 -3.75 -14.33 6.30
CA PHE A 113 -3.80 -13.07 5.56
C PHE A 113 -4.56 -12.00 6.34
N LEU A 114 -4.13 -10.77 6.21
CA LEU A 114 -4.81 -9.58 6.70
C LEU A 114 -5.16 -8.69 5.51
N LEU A 115 -6.46 -8.42 5.34
CA LEU A 115 -6.98 -7.55 4.30
C LEU A 115 -7.38 -6.20 4.90
N GLU A 116 -7.17 -5.12 4.16
CA GLU A 116 -7.87 -3.86 4.38
C GLU A 116 -8.99 -3.76 3.33
N VAL A 117 -10.23 -3.80 3.79
CA VAL A 117 -11.44 -3.74 2.98
C VAL A 117 -12.10 -2.39 3.17
N VAL A 118 -12.46 -1.74 2.06
CA VAL A 118 -13.11 -0.42 2.06
C VAL A 118 -14.43 -0.51 1.32
N VAL A 119 -15.53 -0.20 2.02
CA VAL A 119 -16.90 -0.30 1.51
C VAL A 119 -17.74 0.89 1.97
N ALA A 120 -18.93 1.02 1.41
CA ALA A 120 -19.84 2.12 1.76
C ALA A 120 -20.35 1.99 3.20
N ASP A 121 -20.86 0.81 3.56
CA ASP A 121 -21.54 0.54 4.82
C ASP A 121 -21.49 -0.95 5.19
N LEU A 122 -22.19 -1.31 6.26
CA LEU A 122 -22.24 -2.68 6.76
C LEU A 122 -22.96 -3.63 5.79
N ALA A 123 -23.96 -3.17 5.06
CA ALA A 123 -24.68 -4.00 4.08
C ALA A 123 -23.77 -4.34 2.88
N ALA A 124 -22.97 -3.39 2.43
CA ALA A 124 -21.97 -3.62 1.39
C ALA A 124 -20.87 -4.58 1.89
N TYR A 125 -20.47 -4.47 3.15
CA TYR A 125 -19.53 -5.41 3.76
C TYR A 125 -20.09 -6.83 3.86
N ASP A 126 -21.32 -6.99 4.33
CA ASP A 126 -21.98 -8.29 4.39
C ASP A 126 -22.09 -8.94 3.00
N ALA A 127 -22.43 -8.14 1.99
CA ALA A 127 -22.49 -8.62 0.61
C ALA A 127 -21.10 -9.09 0.12
N PHE A 128 -20.05 -8.33 0.38
CA PHE A 128 -18.68 -8.71 0.03
C PHE A 128 -18.26 -9.99 0.76
N LEU A 129 -18.52 -10.08 2.08
CA LEU A 129 -18.18 -11.24 2.88
C LEU A 129 -18.88 -12.50 2.36
N SER A 130 -20.22 -12.45 2.24
CA SER A 130 -21.04 -13.61 1.92
C SER A 130 -20.96 -14.05 0.45
N ARG A 131 -20.78 -13.10 -0.49
CA ARG A 131 -20.78 -13.37 -1.93
C ARG A 131 -19.39 -13.57 -2.51
N THR A 132 -18.34 -13.13 -1.80
CA THR A 132 -16.97 -13.14 -2.31
C THR A 132 -16.04 -13.95 -1.41
N LEU A 133 -15.73 -13.49 -0.21
CA LEU A 133 -14.71 -14.13 0.62
C LEU A 133 -15.09 -15.53 1.10
N LEU A 134 -16.32 -15.73 1.59
CA LEU A 134 -16.80 -17.02 2.09
C LEU A 134 -17.03 -18.07 0.97
N LYS A 135 -16.99 -17.66 -0.29
CA LYS A 135 -17.06 -18.58 -1.42
C LYS A 135 -15.71 -19.15 -1.82
N LEU A 136 -14.63 -18.63 -1.30
CA LEU A 136 -13.29 -19.15 -1.57
C LEU A 136 -13.09 -20.46 -0.80
N PRO A 137 -12.85 -21.58 -1.48
CA PRO A 137 -12.87 -22.91 -0.85
C PRO A 137 -11.75 -23.12 0.18
N MET A 138 -10.69 -22.32 0.12
CA MET A 138 -9.58 -22.40 1.06
C MET A 138 -9.84 -21.64 2.37
N VAL A 139 -10.84 -20.76 2.40
CA VAL A 139 -11.14 -19.92 3.56
C VAL A 139 -11.92 -20.73 4.59
N ARG A 140 -11.33 -20.87 5.78
CA ARG A 140 -11.92 -21.57 6.92
C ARG A 140 -12.61 -20.64 7.90
N ASP A 141 -11.90 -19.57 8.26
CA ASP A 141 -12.35 -18.65 9.31
C ASP A 141 -12.03 -17.20 8.91
N ILE A 142 -12.91 -16.30 9.30
CA ILE A 142 -12.77 -14.86 9.03
C ILE A 142 -13.03 -14.10 10.32
N ARG A 143 -12.11 -13.17 10.64
CA ARG A 143 -12.27 -12.22 11.74
C ARG A 143 -12.30 -10.81 11.20
N SER A 144 -13.42 -10.11 11.44
CA SER A 144 -13.66 -8.75 10.96
C SER A 144 -13.48 -7.74 12.09
N ASN A 145 -12.55 -6.80 11.91
CA ASN A 145 -12.30 -5.71 12.84
C ASN A 145 -12.67 -4.39 12.16
N PHE A 146 -13.73 -3.77 12.61
CA PHE A 146 -14.22 -2.50 12.06
C PHE A 146 -13.39 -1.34 12.61
N ALA A 147 -12.84 -0.51 11.72
CA ALA A 147 -12.14 0.70 12.12
C ALA A 147 -13.15 1.75 12.61
N ILE A 148 -13.19 1.98 13.91
CA ILE A 148 -14.04 3.02 14.51
C ILE A 148 -13.57 4.40 14.06
N ARG A 149 -12.26 4.60 13.99
CA ARG A 149 -11.63 5.83 13.56
C ARG A 149 -10.21 5.57 13.05
N THR A 150 -9.88 6.11 11.90
CA THR A 150 -8.49 6.13 11.42
C THR A 150 -7.76 7.29 12.08
N VAL A 151 -6.71 6.99 12.83
CA VAL A 151 -5.88 7.99 13.52
C VAL A 151 -4.72 8.44 12.62
N LYS A 152 -4.14 7.52 11.87
CA LYS A 152 -3.07 7.78 10.91
C LYS A 152 -3.18 6.81 9.75
N SER A 153 -3.14 7.31 8.53
CA SER A 153 -3.06 6.50 7.30
C SER A 153 -2.00 7.09 6.38
N GLU A 154 -1.35 6.24 5.62
CA GLU A 154 -0.42 6.65 4.57
C GLU A 154 0.67 7.63 5.06
N GLY A 155 1.24 7.34 6.23
CA GLY A 155 2.35 8.12 6.76
C GLY A 155 3.59 8.01 5.87
N ALA A 156 4.37 9.09 5.79
CA ALA A 156 5.65 9.06 5.10
C ALA A 156 6.56 7.97 5.67
N VAL A 157 7.19 7.21 4.79
CA VAL A 157 8.19 6.22 5.16
C VAL A 157 9.46 6.95 5.62
N PRO A 158 10.06 6.57 6.76
CA PRO A 158 11.30 7.20 7.20
C PRO A 158 12.42 6.94 6.19
N VAL A 159 13.03 8.01 5.70
CA VAL A 159 14.18 7.96 4.79
C VAL A 159 15.41 8.39 5.56
N SER A 160 16.29 7.44 5.86
CA SER A 160 17.59 7.72 6.47
C SER A 160 18.62 7.89 5.36
N GLY A 161 19.19 9.08 5.23
CA GLY A 161 20.42 9.26 4.48
C GLY A 161 21.57 8.71 5.33
N GLY A 162 22.40 7.87 4.75
CA GLY A 162 23.64 7.39 5.38
C GLY A 162 24.62 8.53 5.66
#